data_3089fb13f8e232c591eadc724a90a913
#
_entry.id   3089fb13f8e232c591eadc724a90a913
#
_cell.length_a   1.000
_cell.length_b   1.000
_cell.length_c   1.000
_cell.angle_alpha   90.00
_cell.angle_beta   90.00
_cell.angle_gamma   90.00
#
_symmetry.space_group_name_H-M   'P 1'
#
loop_
_entity.id
_entity.type
_entity.pdbx_description
1 polymer ?
#
loop_
_entity_poly.entity_id
_entity_poly.type
_entity_poly.pdbx_seq_one_letter_code
_entity_poly.pdbx_strand_id
1 'polypeptide(L)'
;FELFFVNTLGMSFNSGVMVYIIVLAASIIWGVYESYTEKNKMRMSVSFVLTIALLGIPFYGHGTSAVIIGIIVIAFLFFYLSPKMQASMKEKYRVSARTLNTSLLCTMMIVIGYSSYAIIVIRSTANTPMDQNSPEDIFTLGEYLGREQYGTRPLFYGQAFSSKVALDVKDGYCEPRISYNGTKFIRKEKATPDEKDSYIEIPGRIEYEYAQNMLFPRMYSSQHAREYQAWVDIKGEDVPYDQCGQMVMVNMPTQWENIKFFFTYQLNWMYWRYFMWNFAGRQNDLQGSGEIEHGNWITAIKFIDNILVGDQSLLPQELQNNKGHNVFYCLPLLLGIIGLLWQAYRGQKGIQQFWVVFFLFFMTGIAIVLYLNQTPSQPRERDY
;
A
#
# COMPACT_ATOMS: atom_id res chain seq x y z
N PHE A 1 7.37 13.62 18.97
CA PHE A 1 8.43 14.59 18.78
C PHE A 1 7.88 15.92 18.26
N GLU A 2 7.32 15.96 17.04
CA GLU A 2 6.89 17.21 16.43
C GLU A 2 5.96 18.03 17.33
N LEU A 3 4.88 17.45 17.83
CA LEU A 3 3.93 18.11 18.71
C LEU A 3 4.59 18.63 20.02
N PHE A 4 5.52 17.86 20.59
CA PHE A 4 6.21 18.30 21.79
C PHE A 4 7.10 19.50 21.52
N PHE A 5 7.89 19.50 20.44
CA PHE A 5 8.78 20.59 20.10
C PHE A 5 8.03 21.85 19.68
N VAL A 6 6.95 21.72 18.92
CA VAL A 6 6.17 22.86 18.42
C VAL A 6 5.21 23.37 19.50
N ASN A 7 4.30 22.52 20.02
CA ASN A 7 3.24 22.98 20.92
C ASN A 7 3.75 23.26 22.35
N THR A 8 4.74 22.47 22.86
CA THR A 8 5.20 22.62 24.23
C THR A 8 6.40 23.57 24.32
N LEU A 9 7.40 23.40 23.45
CA LEU A 9 8.60 24.24 23.46
C LEU A 9 8.43 25.51 22.61
N GLY A 10 7.41 25.59 21.76
CA GLY A 10 7.15 26.76 20.91
C GLY A 10 8.20 26.97 19.82
N MET A 11 8.78 25.88 19.30
CA MET A 11 9.70 25.91 18.18
C MET A 11 8.95 25.98 16.85
N SER A 12 9.65 26.28 15.78
CA SER A 12 9.07 26.32 14.42
C SER A 12 8.62 24.93 13.94
N PHE A 13 7.68 24.89 12.99
CA PHE A 13 7.24 23.67 12.34
C PHE A 13 8.42 22.84 11.79
N ASN A 14 8.29 21.52 11.83
CA ASN A 14 9.30 20.53 11.44
C ASN A 14 10.54 20.44 12.36
N SER A 15 10.66 21.23 13.43
CA SER A 15 11.81 21.18 14.35
C SER A 15 11.91 19.82 15.06
N GLY A 16 10.79 19.27 15.51
CA GLY A 16 10.76 17.98 16.17
C GLY A 16 11.15 16.84 15.24
N VAL A 17 10.74 16.90 13.98
CA VAL A 17 11.14 15.92 12.95
C VAL A 17 12.64 16.01 12.69
N MET A 18 13.21 17.21 12.61
CA MET A 18 14.66 17.39 12.41
C MET A 18 15.45 16.78 13.57
N VAL A 19 15.05 17.05 14.82
CA VAL A 19 15.68 16.44 16.00
C VAL A 19 15.55 14.91 15.97
N TYR A 20 14.38 14.39 15.64
CA TYR A 20 14.16 12.95 15.51
C TYR A 20 15.11 12.32 14.49
N ILE A 21 15.24 12.89 13.29
CA ILE A 21 16.13 12.39 12.23
C ILE A 21 17.60 12.41 12.69
N ILE A 22 18.03 13.49 13.37
CA ILE A 22 19.41 13.61 13.89
C ILE A 22 19.68 12.51 14.93
N VAL A 23 18.77 12.29 15.87
CA VAL A 23 18.92 11.27 16.91
C VAL A 23 18.92 9.86 16.30
N LEU A 24 18.06 9.59 15.34
CA LEU A 24 18.01 8.31 14.62
C LEU A 24 19.33 8.06 13.87
N ALA A 25 19.78 9.05 13.09
CA ALA A 25 21.05 8.96 12.35
C ALA A 25 22.24 8.75 13.31
N ALA A 26 22.31 9.50 14.40
CA ALA A 26 23.35 9.34 15.40
C ALA A 26 23.36 7.94 16.03
N SER A 27 22.19 7.39 16.32
CA SER A 27 22.04 6.01 16.84
C SER A 27 22.59 4.97 15.87
N ILE A 28 22.27 5.07 14.58
CA ILE A 28 22.73 4.14 13.55
C ILE A 28 24.25 4.29 13.33
N ILE A 29 24.73 5.51 13.20
CA ILE A 29 26.17 5.82 12.99
C ILE A 29 26.99 5.28 14.16
N TRP A 30 26.52 5.49 15.39
CA TRP A 30 27.18 4.96 16.58
C TRP A 30 27.32 3.43 16.53
N GLY A 31 26.27 2.70 16.19
CA GLY A 31 26.33 1.24 16.08
C GLY A 31 27.25 0.75 14.98
N VAL A 32 27.25 1.43 13.82
CA VAL A 32 28.19 1.13 12.73
C VAL A 32 29.63 1.43 13.16
N TYR A 33 29.89 2.58 13.78
CA TYR A 33 31.20 2.95 14.30
C TYR A 33 31.76 1.93 15.27
N GLU A 34 30.96 1.50 16.26
CA GLU A 34 31.34 0.45 17.22
C GLU A 34 31.67 -0.88 16.53
N SER A 35 31.01 -1.19 15.43
CA SER A 35 31.29 -2.40 14.66
C SER A 35 32.68 -2.41 14.01
N TYR A 36 33.14 -1.28 13.53
CA TYR A 36 34.42 -1.17 12.80
C TYR A 36 35.59 -0.84 13.70
N THR A 37 35.38 -0.03 14.73
CA THR A 37 36.47 0.51 15.57
C THR A 37 36.70 -0.35 16.81
N GLU A 38 35.71 -0.40 17.70
CA GLU A 38 35.85 -1.04 19.03
C GLU A 38 35.43 -2.50 19.03
N LYS A 39 34.65 -2.94 18.04
CA LYS A 39 34.05 -4.28 17.93
C LYS A 39 33.28 -4.71 19.19
N ASN A 40 32.71 -3.73 19.90
CA ASN A 40 32.01 -3.95 21.16
C ASN A 40 30.56 -4.39 20.89
N LYS A 41 30.33 -5.70 20.97
CA LYS A 41 29.03 -6.32 20.69
C LYS A 41 27.90 -5.74 21.57
N MET A 42 28.17 -5.42 22.84
CA MET A 42 27.16 -4.88 23.74
C MET A 42 26.69 -3.51 23.28
N ARG A 43 27.60 -2.59 22.94
CA ARG A 43 27.25 -1.24 22.45
C ARG A 43 26.51 -1.31 21.11
N MET A 44 26.92 -2.20 20.22
CA MET A 44 26.20 -2.47 18.98
C MET A 44 24.77 -2.94 19.25
N SER A 45 24.57 -3.84 20.22
CA SER A 45 23.24 -4.32 20.58
C SER A 45 22.36 -3.20 21.15
N VAL A 46 22.92 -2.34 21.98
CA VAL A 46 22.23 -1.17 22.55
C VAL A 46 21.84 -0.19 21.43
N SER A 47 22.78 0.14 20.54
CA SER A 47 22.49 1.00 19.37
C SER A 47 21.39 0.41 18.49
N PHE A 48 21.44 -0.90 18.24
CA PHE A 48 20.42 -1.58 17.44
C PHE A 48 19.04 -1.50 18.10
N VAL A 49 18.92 -1.79 19.40
CA VAL A 49 17.65 -1.69 20.14
C VAL A 49 17.14 -0.25 20.16
N LEU A 50 18.02 0.73 20.36
CA LEU A 50 17.66 2.15 20.30
C LEU A 50 17.16 2.55 18.92
N THR A 51 17.82 2.10 17.86
CA THR A 51 17.41 2.34 16.48
C THR A 51 16.01 1.76 16.20
N ILE A 52 15.73 0.52 16.63
CA ILE A 52 14.40 -0.08 16.47
C ILE A 52 13.35 0.67 17.30
N ALA A 53 13.69 1.09 18.54
CA ALA A 53 12.78 1.89 19.35
C ALA A 53 12.43 3.24 18.68
N LEU A 54 13.41 3.92 18.11
CA LEU A 54 13.20 5.17 17.38
C LEU A 54 12.37 4.97 16.11
N LEU A 55 12.64 3.91 15.33
CA LEU A 55 11.86 3.57 14.14
C LEU A 55 10.40 3.20 14.47
N GLY A 56 10.14 2.74 15.68
CA GLY A 56 8.78 2.43 16.16
C GLY A 56 7.93 3.69 16.48
N ILE A 57 8.56 4.84 16.71
CA ILE A 57 7.86 6.07 17.15
C ILE A 57 6.68 6.46 16.24
N PRO A 58 6.76 6.44 14.91
CA PRO A 58 5.62 6.77 14.06
C PRO A 58 4.40 5.87 14.28
N PHE A 59 4.60 4.63 14.72
CA PHE A 59 3.52 3.66 14.95
C PHE A 59 2.87 3.80 16.34
N TYR A 60 3.55 4.41 17.30
CA TYR A 60 3.02 4.56 18.66
C TYR A 60 1.84 5.53 18.76
N GLY A 61 1.63 6.38 17.76
CA GLY A 61 0.48 7.27 17.66
C GLY A 61 -0.84 6.59 17.29
N HIS A 62 -0.82 5.31 16.85
CA HIS A 62 -2.00 4.57 16.40
C HIS A 62 -2.77 3.86 17.53
N GLY A 63 -2.61 4.29 18.77
CA GLY A 63 -3.37 3.83 19.93
C GLY A 63 -2.56 3.04 20.95
N THR A 64 -3.20 2.77 22.09
CA THR A 64 -2.58 2.11 23.26
C THR A 64 -2.05 0.71 22.94
N SER A 65 -2.72 -0.03 22.07
CA SER A 65 -2.28 -1.37 21.65
C SER A 65 -0.95 -1.34 20.89
N ALA A 66 -0.74 -0.35 20.03
CA ALA A 66 0.52 -0.19 19.29
C ALA A 66 1.68 0.13 20.24
N VAL A 67 1.44 0.98 21.24
CA VAL A 67 2.43 1.31 22.28
C VAL A 67 2.80 0.08 23.09
N ILE A 68 1.82 -0.72 23.54
CA ILE A 68 2.06 -1.94 24.32
C ILE A 68 2.88 -2.94 23.51
N ILE A 69 2.49 -3.19 22.25
CA ILE A 69 3.24 -4.10 21.36
C ILE A 69 4.67 -3.59 21.17
N GLY A 70 4.85 -2.30 20.94
CA GLY A 70 6.17 -1.69 20.79
C GLY A 70 7.05 -1.89 22.03
N ILE A 71 6.52 -1.65 23.22
CA ILE A 71 7.24 -1.86 24.50
C ILE A 71 7.62 -3.34 24.64
N ILE A 72 6.71 -4.27 24.34
CA ILE A 72 6.98 -5.71 24.42
C ILE A 72 8.10 -6.09 23.45
N VAL A 73 8.08 -5.61 22.23
CA VAL A 73 9.11 -5.89 21.21
C VAL A 73 10.48 -5.36 21.66
N ILE A 74 10.52 -4.12 22.14
CA ILE A 74 11.77 -3.50 22.63
C ILE A 74 12.31 -4.24 23.84
N ALA A 75 11.47 -4.57 24.80
CA ALA A 75 11.85 -5.33 25.99
C ALA A 75 12.36 -6.73 25.61
N PHE A 76 11.68 -7.42 24.69
CA PHE A 76 12.11 -8.70 24.17
C PHE A 76 13.47 -8.60 23.48
N LEU A 77 13.68 -7.64 22.60
CA LEU A 77 14.96 -7.43 21.91
C LEU A 77 16.09 -7.11 22.89
N PHE A 78 15.83 -6.24 23.87
CA PHE A 78 16.80 -5.91 24.91
C PHE A 78 17.22 -7.13 25.73
N PHE A 79 16.23 -7.93 26.17
CA PHE A 79 16.47 -9.18 26.89
C PHE A 79 17.20 -10.21 26.02
N TYR A 80 16.73 -10.44 24.77
CA TYR A 80 17.31 -11.38 23.83
C TYR A 80 18.78 -11.07 23.51
N LEU A 81 19.11 -9.78 23.28
CA LEU A 81 20.47 -9.33 22.97
C LEU A 81 21.36 -9.14 24.19
N SER A 82 20.84 -9.34 25.40
CA SER A 82 21.62 -9.19 26.63
C SER A 82 22.76 -10.21 26.68
N PRO A 83 23.94 -9.85 27.24
CA PRO A 83 25.11 -10.76 27.31
C PRO A 83 24.81 -12.07 28.05
N LYS A 84 23.99 -12.00 29.10
CA LYS A 84 23.61 -13.18 29.90
C LYS A 84 22.78 -14.16 29.07
N MET A 85 21.77 -13.68 28.37
CA MET A 85 20.92 -14.52 27.52
C MET A 85 21.69 -15.09 26.34
N GLN A 86 22.51 -14.28 25.67
CA GLN A 86 23.35 -14.72 24.55
C GLN A 86 24.37 -15.77 24.95
N ALA A 87 24.91 -15.72 26.17
CA ALA A 87 25.82 -16.74 26.69
C ALA A 87 25.14 -18.09 26.95
N SER A 88 23.87 -18.05 27.40
CA SER A 88 23.07 -19.26 27.72
C SER A 88 22.51 -19.96 26.46
N MET A 89 22.45 -19.30 25.30
CA MET A 89 21.90 -19.86 24.08
C MET A 89 22.83 -20.80 23.35
N LYS A 90 22.25 -21.79 22.64
CA LYS A 90 22.99 -22.63 21.69
C LYS A 90 23.59 -21.75 20.59
N GLU A 91 24.76 -22.12 20.08
CA GLU A 91 25.52 -21.35 19.10
C GLU A 91 24.69 -20.97 17.87
N LYS A 92 23.80 -21.86 17.40
CA LYS A 92 22.89 -21.62 16.27
C LYS A 92 21.97 -20.40 16.44
N TYR A 93 21.62 -20.06 17.69
CA TYR A 93 20.68 -18.96 18.00
C TYR A 93 21.37 -17.71 18.53
N ARG A 94 22.70 -17.72 18.64
CA ARG A 94 23.47 -16.54 19.04
C ARG A 94 23.56 -15.53 17.91
N VAL A 95 23.22 -14.28 18.22
CA VAL A 95 23.38 -13.18 17.27
C VAL A 95 24.86 -12.81 17.18
N SER A 96 25.43 -12.90 16.01
CA SER A 96 26.83 -12.50 15.78
C SER A 96 26.97 -10.98 15.65
N ALA A 97 28.17 -10.45 15.93
CA ALA A 97 28.47 -9.03 15.67
C ALA A 97 28.31 -8.69 14.18
N ARG A 98 28.62 -9.64 13.28
CA ARG A 98 28.41 -9.47 11.84
C ARG A 98 26.92 -9.30 11.49
N THR A 99 26.03 -10.07 12.12
CA THR A 99 24.58 -9.94 11.89
C THR A 99 24.08 -8.57 12.33
N LEU A 100 24.50 -8.08 13.53
CA LEU A 100 24.12 -6.75 14.00
C LEU A 100 24.62 -5.65 13.06
N ASN A 101 25.88 -5.74 12.63
CA ASN A 101 26.45 -4.78 11.68
C ASN A 101 25.67 -4.78 10.35
N THR A 102 25.41 -5.95 9.79
CA THR A 102 24.64 -6.06 8.54
C THR A 102 23.23 -5.47 8.70
N SER A 103 22.56 -5.76 9.81
CA SER A 103 21.23 -5.20 10.10
C SER A 103 21.25 -3.69 10.23
N LEU A 104 22.23 -3.11 10.92
CA LEU A 104 22.39 -1.66 11.04
C LEU A 104 22.69 -1.00 9.69
N LEU A 105 23.57 -1.61 8.88
CA LEU A 105 23.86 -1.11 7.53
C LEU A 105 22.64 -1.17 6.62
N CYS A 106 21.88 -2.27 6.65
CA CYS A 106 20.62 -2.38 5.90
C CYS A 106 19.62 -1.30 6.35
N THR A 107 19.45 -1.10 7.65
CA THR A 107 18.59 -0.05 8.20
C THR A 107 19.06 1.33 7.74
N MET A 108 20.35 1.61 7.79
CA MET A 108 20.93 2.85 7.30
C MET A 108 20.60 3.12 5.83
N MET A 109 20.77 2.10 4.98
CA MET A 109 20.45 2.22 3.54
C MET A 109 18.96 2.46 3.30
N ILE A 110 18.09 1.81 4.07
CA ILE A 110 16.64 2.05 4.00
C ILE A 110 16.32 3.49 4.43
N VAL A 111 16.88 3.98 5.54
CA VAL A 111 16.66 5.36 6.02
C VAL A 111 17.18 6.39 5.01
N ILE A 112 18.34 6.14 4.39
CA ILE A 112 18.86 6.99 3.30
C ILE A 112 17.88 7.01 2.12
N GLY A 113 17.34 5.85 1.71
CA GLY A 113 16.32 5.79 0.66
C GLY A 113 15.07 6.60 1.00
N TYR A 114 14.55 6.44 2.20
CA TYR A 114 13.38 7.20 2.69
C TYR A 114 13.66 8.70 2.87
N SER A 115 14.91 9.11 3.06
CA SER A 115 15.24 10.54 3.17
C SER A 115 14.88 11.35 1.92
N SER A 116 14.69 10.68 0.78
CA SER A 116 14.18 11.31 -0.44
C SER A 116 12.79 11.95 -0.26
N TYR A 117 11.98 11.46 0.65
CA TYR A 117 10.67 12.08 0.98
C TYR A 117 10.83 13.48 1.63
N ALA A 118 11.96 13.77 2.28
CA ALA A 118 12.23 15.10 2.78
C ALA A 118 12.28 16.15 1.66
N ILE A 119 12.64 15.77 0.43
CA ILE A 119 12.63 16.65 -0.73
C ILE A 119 11.21 17.13 -1.04
N ILE A 120 10.19 16.29 -0.81
CA ILE A 120 8.79 16.65 -1.02
C ILE A 120 8.42 17.82 -0.10
N VAL A 121 8.73 17.69 1.21
CA VAL A 121 8.48 18.73 2.21
C VAL A 121 9.23 20.03 1.87
N ILE A 122 10.53 19.92 1.54
CA ILE A 122 11.36 21.09 1.18
C ILE A 122 10.81 21.79 -0.06
N ARG A 123 10.34 21.07 -1.06
CA ARG A 123 9.77 21.66 -2.26
C ARG A 123 8.41 22.27 -2.02
N SER A 124 7.58 21.64 -1.20
CA SER A 124 6.26 22.16 -0.84
C SER A 124 6.39 23.48 -0.07
N THR A 125 7.31 23.59 0.91
CA THR A 125 7.56 24.84 1.64
C THR A 125 8.07 25.98 0.76
N ALA A 126 8.57 25.68 -0.44
CA ALA A 126 8.98 26.69 -1.43
C ALA A 126 7.81 27.19 -2.31
N ASN A 127 6.57 26.79 -2.05
CA ASN A 127 5.35 27.20 -2.76
C ASN A 127 5.47 27.06 -4.30
N THR A 128 5.78 25.86 -4.77
CA THR A 128 5.89 25.58 -6.20
C THR A 128 4.53 25.65 -6.89
N PRO A 129 4.45 26.00 -8.20
CA PRO A 129 3.17 26.17 -8.91
C PRO A 129 2.25 24.95 -8.91
N MET A 130 2.80 23.73 -8.72
CA MET A 130 2.04 22.49 -8.63
C MET A 130 2.36 21.80 -7.30
N ASP A 131 1.81 22.34 -6.22
CA ASP A 131 1.96 21.81 -4.87
C ASP A 131 0.71 21.05 -4.44
N GLN A 132 0.60 19.82 -4.87
CA GLN A 132 -0.57 18.98 -4.59
C GLN A 132 -0.64 18.60 -3.11
N ASN A 133 -1.72 19.03 -2.43
CA ASN A 133 -2.00 18.82 -0.99
C ASN A 133 -1.02 19.51 -0.04
N SER A 134 -0.16 20.38 -0.53
CA SER A 134 0.80 21.18 0.27
C SER A 134 1.44 20.40 1.43
N PRO A 135 2.22 19.34 1.14
CA PRO A 135 2.84 18.48 2.16
C PRO A 135 4.04 19.17 2.83
N GLU A 136 3.78 20.27 3.53
CA GLU A 136 4.80 21.14 4.14
C GLU A 136 5.33 20.64 5.49
N ASP A 137 4.64 19.69 6.13
CA ASP A 137 5.02 19.11 7.42
C ASP A 137 4.78 17.59 7.43
N ILE A 138 5.17 16.97 8.55
CA ILE A 138 5.10 15.51 8.68
C ILE A 138 3.67 14.98 8.66
N PHE A 139 2.68 15.75 9.14
CA PHE A 139 1.28 15.32 9.17
C PHE A 139 0.67 15.38 7.78
N THR A 140 0.82 16.51 7.09
CA THR A 140 0.37 16.69 5.70
C THR A 140 1.14 15.79 4.73
N LEU A 141 2.43 15.51 4.98
CA LEU A 141 3.19 14.50 4.25
C LEU A 141 2.60 13.10 4.46
N GLY A 142 2.20 12.76 5.69
CA GLY A 142 1.54 11.50 6.00
C GLY A 142 0.24 11.32 5.23
N GLU A 143 -0.62 12.34 5.19
CA GLU A 143 -1.87 12.36 4.42
C GLU A 143 -1.62 12.24 2.90
N TYR A 144 -0.60 12.94 2.39
CA TYR A 144 -0.19 12.87 0.99
C TYR A 144 0.28 11.46 0.60
N LEU A 145 1.17 10.86 1.41
CA LEU A 145 1.67 9.50 1.15
C LEU A 145 0.59 8.43 1.37
N GLY A 146 -0.29 8.62 2.36
CA GLY A 146 -1.45 7.78 2.62
C GLY A 146 -2.54 7.88 1.55
N ARG A 147 -2.41 8.83 0.61
CA ARG A 147 -3.42 9.09 -0.44
C ARG A 147 -4.82 9.32 0.10
N GLU A 148 -4.95 9.94 1.26
CA GLU A 148 -6.21 10.13 1.96
C GLU A 148 -7.25 10.91 1.13
N GLN A 149 -6.80 11.78 0.23
CA GLN A 149 -7.67 12.50 -0.72
C GLN A 149 -8.50 11.60 -1.63
N TYR A 150 -8.03 10.36 -1.90
CA TYR A 150 -8.72 9.41 -2.78
C TYR A 150 -9.72 8.52 -2.06
N GLY A 151 -9.90 8.71 -0.76
CA GLY A 151 -10.77 7.91 0.08
C GLY A 151 -10.18 6.57 0.50
N THR A 152 -10.93 5.88 1.35
CA THR A 152 -10.59 4.55 1.83
C THR A 152 -11.24 3.49 0.94
N ARG A 153 -10.51 2.41 0.69
CA ARG A 153 -11.00 1.23 -0.05
C ARG A 153 -10.98 0.03 0.89
N PRO A 154 -12.10 -0.65 1.08
CA PRO A 154 -12.11 -1.83 1.93
C PRO A 154 -11.30 -2.95 1.29
N LEU A 155 -10.34 -3.54 2.03
CA LEU A 155 -9.47 -4.59 1.50
C LEU A 155 -9.90 -5.98 1.92
N PHE A 156 -10.14 -6.19 3.20
CA PHE A 156 -10.45 -7.51 3.78
C PHE A 156 -11.89 -7.65 4.24
N TYR A 157 -12.47 -6.57 4.76
CA TYR A 157 -13.84 -6.55 5.25
C TYR A 157 -14.41 -5.15 5.05
N GLY A 158 -15.65 -5.05 4.59
CA GLY A 158 -16.32 -3.77 4.38
C GLY A 158 -17.53 -3.87 3.46
N GLN A 159 -18.02 -2.71 3.05
CA GLN A 159 -19.24 -2.58 2.25
C GLN A 159 -19.11 -3.13 0.83
N ALA A 160 -20.22 -3.56 0.27
CA ALA A 160 -20.43 -3.74 -1.17
C ALA A 160 -21.09 -2.49 -1.78
N PHE A 161 -21.18 -2.43 -3.10
CA PHE A 161 -21.75 -1.28 -3.81
C PHE A 161 -23.21 -0.98 -3.48
N SER A 162 -23.98 -1.98 -3.05
CA SER A 162 -25.39 -1.85 -2.66
C SER A 162 -25.62 -1.67 -1.16
N SER A 163 -24.55 -1.79 -0.34
CA SER A 163 -24.64 -1.64 1.11
C SER A 163 -25.22 -0.28 1.52
N LYS A 164 -26.06 -0.29 2.54
CA LYS A 164 -26.65 0.91 3.13
C LYS A 164 -25.91 1.31 4.39
N VAL A 165 -25.85 2.61 4.65
CA VAL A 165 -25.26 3.14 5.88
C VAL A 165 -26.14 2.72 7.05
N ALA A 166 -25.52 2.22 8.13
CA ALA A 166 -26.23 1.91 9.36
C ALA A 166 -26.81 3.18 9.96
N LEU A 167 -28.04 3.10 10.42
CA LEU A 167 -28.78 4.22 11.00
C LEU A 167 -29.03 3.98 12.49
N ASP A 168 -28.95 5.04 13.27
CA ASP A 168 -29.34 5.06 14.68
C ASP A 168 -30.47 6.06 14.89
N VAL A 169 -31.39 5.75 15.79
CA VAL A 169 -32.43 6.69 16.20
C VAL A 169 -31.95 7.48 17.41
N LYS A 170 -31.67 8.78 17.21
CA LYS A 170 -31.29 9.72 18.27
C LYS A 170 -32.33 10.83 18.35
N ASP A 171 -32.86 11.07 19.53
CA ASP A 171 -33.86 12.12 19.78
C ASP A 171 -35.10 12.09 18.85
N GLY A 172 -35.46 10.89 18.36
CA GLY A 172 -36.56 10.70 17.41
C GLY A 172 -36.20 10.96 15.94
N TYR A 173 -34.95 11.31 15.62
CA TYR A 173 -34.46 11.48 14.27
C TYR A 173 -33.58 10.29 13.87
N CYS A 174 -33.63 9.99 12.59
CA CYS A 174 -32.83 8.93 11.96
C CYS A 174 -31.51 9.50 11.47
N GLU A 175 -30.42 9.18 12.15
CA GLU A 175 -29.09 9.68 11.84
C GLU A 175 -28.16 8.56 11.36
N PRO A 176 -27.26 8.83 10.39
CA PRO A 176 -26.28 7.86 9.97
C PRO A 176 -25.28 7.59 11.10
N ARG A 177 -24.97 6.32 11.32
CA ARG A 177 -23.90 5.93 12.25
C ARG A 177 -22.56 6.30 11.65
N ILE A 178 -21.85 7.19 12.33
CA ILE A 178 -20.54 7.68 11.93
C ILE A 178 -19.51 7.37 12.98
N SER A 179 -18.30 7.08 12.54
CA SER A 179 -17.10 7.01 13.36
C SER A 179 -16.05 8.01 12.84
N TYR A 180 -15.10 8.36 13.69
CA TYR A 180 -13.97 9.20 13.27
C TYR A 180 -12.71 8.36 13.21
N ASN A 181 -12.03 8.40 12.09
CA ASN A 181 -10.76 7.68 11.91
C ASN A 181 -9.61 8.48 12.52
N GLY A 182 -9.32 8.23 13.78
CA GLY A 182 -8.24 8.85 14.53
C GLY A 182 -8.42 10.36 14.74
N THR A 183 -7.31 11.03 14.95
CA THR A 183 -7.21 12.49 15.10
C THR A 183 -6.23 13.04 14.06
N LYS A 184 -6.50 14.25 13.57
CA LYS A 184 -5.64 14.99 12.66
C LYS A 184 -5.05 16.19 13.35
N PHE A 185 -3.84 16.56 12.94
CA PHE A 185 -3.15 17.75 13.42
C PHE A 185 -2.98 18.72 12.26
N ILE A 186 -3.57 19.90 12.40
CA ILE A 186 -3.47 20.98 11.42
C ILE A 186 -2.68 22.15 12.00
N ARG A 187 -1.96 22.88 11.17
CA ARG A 187 -1.28 24.10 11.58
C ARG A 187 -2.31 25.15 11.95
N LYS A 188 -2.12 25.78 13.11
CA LYS A 188 -2.92 26.94 13.51
C LYS A 188 -2.48 28.15 12.72
N GLU A 189 -3.41 28.84 12.07
CA GLU A 189 -3.15 30.15 11.46
C GLU A 189 -2.83 31.17 12.55
N LYS A 190 -1.75 31.92 12.34
CA LYS A 190 -1.33 32.96 13.27
C LYS A 190 -2.21 34.18 13.15
N ALA A 191 -2.75 34.67 14.26
CA ALA A 191 -3.48 35.94 14.29
C ALA A 191 -2.53 37.14 14.22
N THR A 192 -1.31 37.00 14.76
CA THR A 192 -0.26 37.99 14.71
C THR A 192 1.08 37.39 14.32
N PRO A 193 1.98 38.12 13.65
CA PRO A 193 3.31 37.61 13.25
C PRO A 193 4.15 37.07 14.40
N ASP A 194 3.98 37.60 15.60
CA ASP A 194 4.72 37.20 16.80
C ASP A 194 4.18 35.98 17.51
N GLU A 195 3.04 35.45 17.07
CA GLU A 195 2.45 34.22 17.62
C GLU A 195 3.31 32.99 17.29
N LYS A 196 3.54 32.14 18.30
CA LYS A 196 4.32 30.93 18.15
C LYS A 196 3.56 29.93 17.28
N ASP A 197 4.33 29.11 16.56
CA ASP A 197 3.77 27.99 15.80
C ASP A 197 3.08 27.01 16.74
N SER A 198 1.94 26.49 16.32
CA SER A 198 1.21 25.45 17.06
C SER A 198 0.34 24.61 16.14
N TYR A 199 0.11 23.37 16.54
CA TYR A 199 -0.83 22.46 15.89
C TYR A 199 -2.11 22.39 16.71
N ILE A 200 -3.26 22.35 16.00
CA ILE A 200 -4.58 22.10 16.58
C ILE A 200 -4.95 20.66 16.26
N GLU A 201 -5.44 19.96 17.27
CA GLU A 201 -6.02 18.62 17.12
C GLU A 201 -7.48 18.75 16.68
N ILE A 202 -7.83 18.08 15.60
CA ILE A 202 -9.19 17.98 15.06
C ILE A 202 -9.59 16.51 14.92
N PRO A 203 -10.90 16.21 14.98
CA PRO A 203 -11.39 14.87 14.65
C PRO A 203 -10.89 14.45 13.26
N GLY A 204 -10.51 13.21 13.12
CA GLY A 204 -10.11 12.66 11.84
C GLY A 204 -11.27 12.59 10.84
N ARG A 205 -11.05 11.87 9.74
CA ARG A 205 -12.06 11.74 8.70
C ARG A 205 -13.30 11.01 9.22
N ILE A 206 -14.48 11.51 8.83
CA ILE A 206 -15.74 10.82 9.08
C ILE A 206 -15.78 9.54 8.23
N GLU A 207 -16.00 8.42 8.88
CA GLU A 207 -16.25 7.12 8.25
C GLU A 207 -17.69 6.69 8.58
N TYR A 208 -18.42 6.30 7.53
CA TYR A 208 -19.77 5.77 7.69
C TYR A 208 -19.69 4.28 7.99
N GLU A 209 -20.42 3.85 9.01
CA GLU A 209 -20.61 2.43 9.26
C GLU A 209 -21.72 1.89 8.36
N TYR A 210 -21.46 0.74 7.74
CA TYR A 210 -22.41 0.10 6.83
C TYR A 210 -23.13 -1.05 7.54
N ALA A 211 -24.44 -1.15 7.30
CA ALA A 211 -25.27 -2.21 7.90
C ALA A 211 -24.92 -3.60 7.34
N GLN A 212 -24.60 -3.65 6.04
CA GLN A 212 -24.21 -4.88 5.37
C GLN A 212 -22.75 -4.79 4.98
N ASN A 213 -21.96 -5.77 5.42
CA ASN A 213 -20.55 -5.90 5.09
C ASN A 213 -20.27 -7.31 4.57
N MET A 214 -19.24 -7.42 3.74
CA MET A 214 -18.79 -8.71 3.19
C MET A 214 -17.28 -8.90 3.37
N LEU A 215 -16.85 -10.13 3.32
CA LEU A 215 -15.43 -10.48 3.31
C LEU A 215 -14.82 -10.19 1.93
N PHE A 216 -13.61 -9.63 1.91
CA PHE A 216 -12.85 -9.37 0.69
C PHE A 216 -13.66 -8.61 -0.37
N PRO A 217 -14.21 -7.41 -0.05
CA PRO A 217 -15.09 -6.68 -0.96
C PRO A 217 -14.32 -6.11 -2.14
N ARG A 218 -14.65 -6.57 -3.34
CA ARG A 218 -14.06 -6.10 -4.60
C ARG A 218 -14.99 -5.15 -5.33
N MET A 219 -16.29 -5.34 -5.20
CA MET A 219 -17.34 -4.48 -5.75
C MET A 219 -17.86 -3.53 -4.66
N TYR A 220 -17.05 -2.58 -4.21
CA TYR A 220 -17.35 -1.74 -3.03
C TYR A 220 -17.97 -0.38 -3.37
N SER A 221 -17.79 0.13 -4.58
CA SER A 221 -18.16 1.50 -4.95
C SER A 221 -19.59 1.57 -5.49
N SER A 222 -20.45 2.30 -4.79
CA SER A 222 -21.85 2.51 -5.22
C SER A 222 -21.97 3.27 -6.54
N GLN A 223 -20.95 4.05 -6.91
CA GLN A 223 -20.95 4.82 -8.17
C GLN A 223 -20.75 3.93 -9.40
N HIS A 224 -20.18 2.73 -9.24
CA HIS A 224 -19.81 1.83 -10.33
C HIS A 224 -20.72 0.60 -10.44
N ALA A 225 -21.94 0.68 -9.94
CA ALA A 225 -22.87 -0.45 -9.92
C ALA A 225 -23.18 -1.02 -11.32
N ARG A 226 -23.31 -0.13 -12.34
CA ARG A 226 -23.58 -0.53 -13.72
C ARG A 226 -22.40 -1.25 -14.35
N GLU A 227 -21.21 -0.76 -14.11
CA GLU A 227 -19.95 -1.33 -14.61
C GLU A 227 -19.70 -2.71 -13.99
N TYR A 228 -19.99 -2.89 -12.71
CA TYR A 228 -19.92 -4.20 -12.08
C TYR A 228 -20.87 -5.21 -12.73
N GLN A 229 -22.10 -4.80 -13.06
CA GLN A 229 -23.07 -5.65 -13.77
C GLN A 229 -22.62 -5.99 -15.18
N ALA A 230 -21.90 -5.10 -15.87
CA ALA A 230 -21.36 -5.38 -17.21
C ALA A 230 -20.27 -6.47 -17.16
N TRP A 231 -19.47 -6.52 -16.10
CA TRP A 231 -18.40 -7.51 -15.93
C TRP A 231 -18.87 -8.84 -15.35
N VAL A 232 -19.90 -8.81 -14.50
CA VAL A 232 -20.43 -9.97 -13.81
C VAL A 232 -21.95 -9.90 -13.82
N ASP A 233 -22.59 -10.98 -14.27
CA ASP A 233 -24.06 -11.12 -14.16
C ASP A 233 -24.42 -11.27 -12.68
N ILE A 234 -24.77 -10.15 -12.04
CA ILE A 234 -25.06 -10.07 -10.61
C ILE A 234 -26.55 -10.32 -10.40
N LYS A 235 -26.88 -11.42 -9.75
CA LYS A 235 -28.24 -11.76 -9.29
C LYS A 235 -28.49 -11.26 -7.88
N GLY A 236 -27.46 -11.39 -7.04
CA GLY A 236 -27.48 -10.97 -5.65
C GLY A 236 -28.39 -11.81 -4.76
N GLU A 237 -28.46 -11.42 -3.51
CA GLU A 237 -29.35 -11.93 -2.46
C GLU A 237 -30.04 -10.77 -1.77
N ASP A 238 -31.33 -10.90 -1.48
CA ASP A 238 -32.08 -9.89 -0.77
C ASP A 238 -31.84 -10.03 0.73
N VAL A 239 -31.23 -8.99 1.31
CA VAL A 239 -30.87 -8.91 2.74
C VAL A 239 -31.73 -7.85 3.41
N PRO A 240 -32.35 -8.15 4.58
CA PRO A 240 -33.14 -7.16 5.29
C PRO A 240 -32.27 -6.03 5.86
N TYR A 241 -32.76 -4.81 5.73
CA TYR A 241 -32.18 -3.60 6.25
C TYR A 241 -33.20 -2.81 7.04
N ASP A 242 -32.87 -2.48 8.28
CA ASP A 242 -33.72 -1.64 9.13
C ASP A 242 -33.43 -0.15 8.85
N GLN A 243 -34.39 0.49 8.22
CA GLN A 243 -34.39 1.93 7.99
C GLN A 243 -35.22 2.61 9.07
N CYS A 244 -34.67 2.70 10.29
CA CYS A 244 -35.32 3.33 11.45
C CYS A 244 -36.73 2.81 11.74
N GLY A 245 -36.84 1.48 11.85
CA GLY A 245 -38.10 0.78 12.14
C GLY A 245 -38.90 0.34 10.90
N GLN A 246 -38.44 0.67 9.70
CA GLN A 246 -38.99 0.13 8.46
C GLN A 246 -38.02 -0.87 7.87
N MET A 247 -38.46 -2.12 7.73
CA MET A 247 -37.64 -3.17 7.09
C MET A 247 -37.71 -3.02 5.59
N VAL A 248 -36.58 -2.77 4.95
CA VAL A 248 -36.43 -2.67 3.49
C VAL A 248 -35.51 -3.81 3.02
N MET A 249 -35.84 -4.46 1.91
CA MET A 249 -34.96 -5.46 1.31
C MET A 249 -33.92 -4.77 0.41
N VAL A 250 -32.65 -5.10 0.61
CA VAL A 250 -31.54 -4.60 -0.19
C VAL A 250 -30.90 -5.77 -0.92
N ASN A 251 -30.81 -5.68 -2.24
CA ASN A 251 -30.15 -6.70 -3.03
C ASN A 251 -28.62 -6.56 -2.91
N MET A 252 -27.99 -7.52 -2.28
CA MET A 252 -26.54 -7.58 -2.05
C MET A 252 -25.88 -8.57 -2.99
N PRO A 253 -24.72 -8.24 -3.58
CA PRO A 253 -23.97 -9.21 -4.36
C PRO A 253 -23.54 -10.38 -3.48
N THR A 254 -23.62 -11.59 -4.02
CA THR A 254 -23.14 -12.79 -3.34
C THR A 254 -21.61 -12.78 -3.25
N GLN A 255 -21.06 -13.51 -2.27
CA GLN A 255 -19.61 -13.66 -2.13
C GLN A 255 -18.96 -14.27 -3.40
N TRP A 256 -19.68 -15.15 -4.08
CA TRP A 256 -19.20 -15.76 -5.32
C TRP A 256 -19.13 -14.76 -6.49
N GLU A 257 -20.13 -13.93 -6.66
CA GLU A 257 -20.13 -12.85 -7.66
C GLU A 257 -18.99 -11.86 -7.43
N ASN A 258 -18.75 -11.52 -6.17
CA ASN A 258 -17.64 -10.67 -5.77
C ASN A 258 -16.27 -11.30 -6.10
N ILE A 259 -16.09 -12.60 -5.84
CA ILE A 259 -14.87 -13.34 -6.22
C ILE A 259 -14.75 -13.46 -7.75
N LYS A 260 -15.86 -13.70 -8.44
CA LYS A 260 -15.88 -13.74 -9.92
C LYS A 260 -15.41 -12.43 -10.52
N PHE A 261 -15.85 -11.28 -9.96
CA PHE A 261 -15.37 -9.96 -10.38
C PHE A 261 -13.87 -9.80 -10.16
N PHE A 262 -13.32 -10.26 -9.04
CA PHE A 262 -11.89 -10.24 -8.80
C PHE A 262 -11.10 -10.97 -9.90
N PHE A 263 -11.52 -12.17 -10.26
CA PHE A 263 -10.82 -12.95 -11.28
C PHE A 263 -11.04 -12.42 -12.71
N THR A 264 -12.26 -12.01 -13.07
CA THR A 264 -12.57 -11.56 -14.44
C THR A 264 -12.04 -10.19 -14.73
N TYR A 265 -12.24 -9.22 -13.81
CA TYR A 265 -11.84 -7.85 -14.03
C TYR A 265 -10.47 -7.55 -13.43
N GLN A 266 -10.29 -7.67 -12.12
CA GLN A 266 -9.08 -7.17 -11.46
C GLN A 266 -7.84 -7.99 -11.81
N LEU A 267 -7.96 -9.33 -11.82
CA LEU A 267 -6.83 -10.19 -12.12
C LEU A 267 -6.63 -10.37 -13.63
N ASN A 268 -7.69 -10.71 -14.38
CA ASN A 268 -7.54 -11.01 -15.81
C ASN A 268 -7.43 -9.73 -16.65
N TRP A 269 -8.42 -8.84 -16.57
CA TRP A 269 -8.44 -7.65 -17.42
C TRP A 269 -7.40 -6.60 -17.02
N MET A 270 -7.29 -6.28 -15.73
CA MET A 270 -6.40 -5.21 -15.29
C MET A 270 -4.95 -5.67 -15.14
N TYR A 271 -4.68 -6.82 -14.52
CA TYR A 271 -3.32 -7.26 -14.26
C TYR A 271 -2.76 -8.16 -15.37
N TRP A 272 -3.44 -9.29 -15.68
CA TRP A 272 -2.92 -10.28 -16.62
C TRP A 272 -2.79 -9.73 -18.05
N ARG A 273 -3.77 -8.99 -18.52
CA ARG A 273 -3.73 -8.32 -19.83
C ARG A 273 -2.51 -7.40 -19.93
N TYR A 274 -2.29 -6.55 -18.93
CA TYR A 274 -1.15 -5.63 -18.89
C TYR A 274 0.19 -6.38 -18.82
N PHE A 275 0.25 -7.43 -18.01
CA PHE A 275 1.43 -8.31 -17.96
C PHE A 275 1.74 -8.87 -19.36
N MET A 276 0.74 -9.42 -20.04
CA MET A 276 0.92 -10.02 -21.36
C MET A 276 1.24 -8.99 -22.45
N TRP A 277 0.87 -7.73 -22.32
CA TRP A 277 1.33 -6.67 -23.22
C TRP A 277 2.85 -6.55 -23.28
N ASN A 278 3.53 -6.79 -22.18
CA ASN A 278 4.97 -6.68 -22.08
C ASN A 278 5.70 -7.95 -22.54
N PHE A 279 5.02 -9.09 -22.58
CA PHE A 279 5.65 -10.38 -22.84
C PHE A 279 5.15 -11.07 -24.12
N ALA A 280 3.94 -10.80 -24.55
CA ALA A 280 3.38 -11.38 -25.77
C ALA A 280 3.19 -10.36 -26.89
N GLY A 281 2.48 -9.27 -26.58
CA GLY A 281 2.21 -8.18 -27.48
C GLY A 281 0.89 -7.46 -27.16
N ARG A 282 0.72 -6.30 -27.74
CA ARG A 282 -0.46 -5.42 -27.55
C ARG A 282 -1.17 -5.17 -28.88
N GLN A 283 -2.48 -5.32 -28.88
CA GLN A 283 -3.34 -5.13 -30.04
C GLN A 283 -3.32 -3.69 -30.55
N ASN A 284 -3.61 -2.72 -29.68
CA ASN A 284 -3.57 -1.28 -29.95
C ASN A 284 -3.48 -0.51 -28.62
N ASP A 285 -3.37 0.83 -28.70
CA ASP A 285 -3.30 1.73 -27.53
C ASP A 285 -4.65 2.34 -27.15
N LEU A 286 -5.74 1.89 -27.76
CA LEU A 286 -7.07 2.33 -27.40
C LEU A 286 -7.51 1.67 -26.10
N GLN A 287 -8.08 2.49 -25.25
CA GLN A 287 -8.61 2.02 -23.98
C GLN A 287 -9.85 1.17 -24.24
N GLY A 288 -9.83 -0.09 -23.76
CA GLY A 288 -10.95 -1.01 -23.82
C GLY A 288 -11.56 -1.26 -22.44
N SER A 289 -12.79 -1.75 -22.45
CA SER A 289 -13.54 -2.17 -21.26
C SER A 289 -14.04 -3.62 -21.34
N GLY A 290 -13.26 -4.48 -21.99
CA GLY A 290 -13.58 -5.90 -22.21
C GLY A 290 -13.96 -6.25 -23.65
N GLU A 291 -14.01 -5.24 -24.55
CA GLU A 291 -14.28 -5.46 -25.97
C GLU A 291 -13.10 -6.17 -26.64
N ILE A 292 -13.39 -6.96 -27.68
CA ILE A 292 -12.38 -7.72 -28.43
C ILE A 292 -11.52 -6.85 -29.36
N GLU A 293 -11.90 -5.59 -29.58
CA GLU A 293 -11.31 -4.69 -30.56
C GLU A 293 -10.29 -3.71 -29.95
N HIS A 294 -10.38 -3.49 -28.62
CA HIS A 294 -9.63 -2.42 -27.97
C HIS A 294 -8.70 -2.94 -26.88
N GLY A 295 -7.41 -2.61 -27.03
CA GLY A 295 -6.42 -2.73 -25.97
C GLY A 295 -6.20 -4.15 -25.41
N ASN A 296 -6.47 -5.19 -26.19
CA ASN A 296 -6.22 -6.57 -25.76
C ASN A 296 -4.75 -6.94 -25.90
N TRP A 297 -4.35 -8.01 -25.23
CA TRP A 297 -3.06 -8.64 -25.50
C TRP A 297 -3.18 -9.63 -26.63
N ILE A 298 -2.14 -9.77 -27.44
CA ILE A 298 -2.08 -10.65 -28.59
C ILE A 298 -0.70 -11.33 -28.67
N THR A 299 -0.64 -12.45 -29.38
CA THR A 299 0.60 -13.21 -29.55
C THR A 299 1.17 -13.16 -30.97
N ALA A 300 0.41 -12.68 -31.95
CA ALA A 300 0.58 -12.84 -33.39
C ALA A 300 0.56 -14.31 -33.88
N ILE A 301 0.20 -15.24 -33.02
CA ILE A 301 -0.04 -16.64 -33.41
C ILE A 301 -1.53 -16.76 -33.68
N LYS A 302 -1.94 -16.81 -34.96
CA LYS A 302 -3.35 -16.76 -35.37
C LYS A 302 -4.26 -17.73 -34.62
N PHE A 303 -3.80 -18.94 -34.34
CA PHE A 303 -4.59 -19.92 -33.60
C PHE A 303 -4.93 -19.45 -32.18
N ILE A 304 -3.98 -18.84 -31.48
CA ILE A 304 -4.18 -18.34 -30.11
C ILE A 304 -5.04 -17.07 -30.14
N ASP A 305 -4.69 -16.14 -31.02
CA ASP A 305 -5.35 -14.83 -31.07
C ASP A 305 -6.81 -14.97 -31.53
N ASN A 306 -7.13 -15.89 -32.46
CA ASN A 306 -8.51 -16.15 -32.86
C ASN A 306 -9.39 -16.69 -31.73
N ILE A 307 -8.82 -17.39 -30.76
CA ILE A 307 -9.54 -17.87 -29.57
C ILE A 307 -9.76 -16.71 -28.58
N LEU A 308 -8.78 -15.82 -28.44
CA LEU A 308 -8.79 -14.74 -27.45
C LEU A 308 -9.62 -13.53 -27.89
N VAL A 309 -9.37 -13.05 -29.10
CA VAL A 309 -9.88 -11.75 -29.60
C VAL A 309 -10.48 -11.83 -31.01
N GLY A 310 -10.62 -13.03 -31.57
CA GLY A 310 -11.11 -13.23 -32.91
C GLY A 310 -10.09 -12.92 -34.01
N ASP A 311 -10.53 -13.00 -35.28
CA ASP A 311 -9.66 -12.79 -36.42
C ASP A 311 -9.29 -11.30 -36.58
N GLN A 312 -8.05 -10.97 -36.30
CA GLN A 312 -7.51 -9.60 -36.32
C GLN A 312 -7.47 -9.00 -37.73
N SER A 313 -7.57 -9.83 -38.78
CA SER A 313 -7.64 -9.35 -40.18
C SER A 313 -8.98 -8.67 -40.50
N LEU A 314 -10.01 -8.91 -39.71
CA LEU A 314 -11.34 -8.31 -39.87
C LEU A 314 -11.49 -6.94 -39.23
N LEU A 315 -10.50 -6.51 -38.45
CA LEU A 315 -10.51 -5.17 -37.84
C LEU A 315 -10.48 -4.07 -38.92
N PRO A 316 -11.10 -2.89 -38.65
CA PRO A 316 -10.93 -1.70 -39.48
C PRO A 316 -9.46 -1.33 -39.70
N GLN A 317 -9.12 -0.80 -40.86
CA GLN A 317 -7.74 -0.42 -41.21
C GLN A 317 -7.09 0.54 -40.19
N GLU A 318 -7.85 1.40 -39.58
CA GLU A 318 -7.39 2.34 -38.54
C GLU A 318 -6.88 1.58 -37.30
N LEU A 319 -7.54 0.50 -36.91
CA LEU A 319 -7.16 -0.35 -35.79
C LEU A 319 -6.00 -1.28 -36.14
N GLN A 320 -5.97 -1.81 -37.37
CA GLN A 320 -4.87 -2.66 -37.84
C GLN A 320 -3.55 -1.89 -37.92
N ASN A 321 -3.58 -0.62 -38.34
CA ASN A 321 -2.40 0.23 -38.50
C ASN A 321 -2.13 1.12 -37.28
N ASN A 322 -2.69 0.79 -36.10
CA ASN A 322 -2.49 1.55 -34.89
C ASN A 322 -1.02 1.56 -34.46
N LYS A 323 -0.48 2.73 -34.11
CA LYS A 323 0.93 2.90 -33.69
C LYS A 323 1.27 2.17 -32.38
N GLY A 324 0.27 1.89 -31.57
CA GLY A 324 0.41 1.13 -30.34
C GLY A 324 0.45 -0.38 -30.52
N HIS A 325 0.24 -0.86 -31.75
CA HIS A 325 0.36 -2.29 -32.06
C HIS A 325 1.81 -2.77 -31.97
N ASN A 326 2.04 -3.80 -31.15
CA ASN A 326 3.33 -4.44 -31.09
C ASN A 326 3.18 -5.95 -30.80
N VAL A 327 4.15 -6.75 -31.24
CA VAL A 327 4.12 -8.20 -31.04
C VAL A 327 5.50 -8.74 -30.74
N PHE A 328 5.55 -9.58 -29.73
CA PHE A 328 6.79 -10.23 -29.29
C PHE A 328 6.74 -11.75 -29.44
N TYR A 329 5.66 -12.32 -29.99
CA TYR A 329 5.47 -13.76 -30.17
C TYR A 329 5.68 -14.60 -28.89
N CYS A 330 5.38 -14.03 -27.74
CA CYS A 330 5.67 -14.61 -26.42
C CYS A 330 7.16 -14.92 -26.17
N LEU A 331 8.08 -14.42 -27.01
CA LEU A 331 9.50 -14.74 -26.90
C LEU A 331 10.12 -14.29 -25.57
N PRO A 332 9.87 -13.07 -25.06
CA PRO A 332 10.38 -12.65 -23.74
C PRO A 332 9.89 -13.56 -22.61
N LEU A 333 8.63 -14.01 -22.66
CA LEU A 333 8.07 -14.93 -21.67
C LEU A 333 8.75 -16.29 -21.70
N LEU A 334 8.94 -16.85 -22.90
CA LEU A 334 9.63 -18.14 -23.10
C LEU A 334 11.08 -18.08 -22.61
N LEU A 335 11.80 -17.02 -22.97
CA LEU A 335 13.18 -16.83 -22.51
C LEU A 335 13.26 -16.66 -20.98
N GLY A 336 12.31 -15.93 -20.38
CA GLY A 336 12.21 -15.78 -18.95
C GLY A 336 11.96 -17.13 -18.25
N ILE A 337 11.02 -17.94 -18.75
CA ILE A 337 10.74 -19.29 -18.22
C ILE A 337 11.96 -20.20 -18.35
N ILE A 338 12.62 -20.23 -19.51
CA ILE A 338 13.83 -21.00 -19.73
C ILE A 338 14.93 -20.56 -18.75
N GLY A 339 15.11 -19.26 -18.55
CA GLY A 339 16.07 -18.71 -17.60
C GLY A 339 15.77 -19.12 -16.16
N LEU A 340 14.52 -19.07 -15.73
CA LEU A 340 14.08 -19.52 -14.40
C LEU A 340 14.31 -21.02 -14.20
N LEU A 341 13.94 -21.85 -15.19
CA LEU A 341 14.17 -23.29 -15.14
C LEU A 341 15.66 -23.60 -15.07
N TRP A 342 16.46 -22.98 -15.93
CA TRP A 342 17.90 -23.15 -15.91
C TRP A 342 18.52 -22.76 -14.55
N GLN A 343 18.04 -21.67 -13.95
CA GLN A 343 18.47 -21.26 -12.62
C GLN A 343 18.09 -22.29 -11.55
N ALA A 344 16.89 -22.87 -11.63
CA ALA A 344 16.43 -23.91 -10.70
C ALA A 344 17.30 -25.17 -10.76
N TYR A 345 17.80 -25.54 -11.95
CA TYR A 345 18.67 -26.72 -12.13
C TYR A 345 20.11 -26.52 -11.65
N ARG A 346 20.51 -25.32 -11.23
CA ARG A 346 21.87 -25.04 -10.73
C ARG A 346 22.15 -25.53 -9.31
N GLY A 347 21.33 -26.39 -8.75
CA GLY A 347 21.48 -26.94 -7.41
C GLY A 347 20.85 -26.07 -6.32
N GLN A 348 21.16 -26.35 -5.06
CA GLN A 348 20.47 -25.72 -3.91
C GLN A 348 20.50 -24.18 -3.93
N LYS A 349 21.61 -23.56 -4.26
CA LYS A 349 21.72 -22.10 -4.36
C LYS A 349 20.87 -21.54 -5.50
N GLY A 350 20.80 -22.24 -6.62
CA GLY A 350 19.98 -21.87 -7.77
C GLY A 350 18.49 -21.95 -7.44
N ILE A 351 18.07 -23.01 -6.76
CA ILE A 351 16.67 -23.17 -6.30
C ILE A 351 16.29 -22.06 -5.31
N GLN A 352 17.18 -21.70 -4.37
CA GLN A 352 16.92 -20.58 -3.45
C GLN A 352 16.73 -19.26 -4.20
N GLN A 353 17.58 -18.95 -5.17
CA GLN A 353 17.45 -17.75 -6.00
C GLN A 353 16.16 -17.77 -6.85
N PHE A 354 15.82 -18.92 -7.44
CA PHE A 354 14.57 -19.10 -8.16
C PHE A 354 13.36 -18.73 -7.29
N TRP A 355 13.27 -19.28 -6.07
CA TRP A 355 12.17 -19.00 -5.17
C TRP A 355 12.11 -17.55 -4.71
N VAL A 356 13.26 -16.91 -4.49
CA VAL A 356 13.31 -15.48 -4.13
C VAL A 356 12.77 -14.62 -5.28
N VAL A 357 13.23 -14.83 -6.50
CA VAL A 357 12.77 -14.06 -7.67
C VAL A 357 11.30 -14.31 -7.95
N PHE A 358 10.88 -15.58 -7.99
CA PHE A 358 9.49 -15.97 -8.21
C PHE A 358 8.56 -15.38 -7.16
N PHE A 359 8.93 -15.50 -5.89
CA PHE A 359 8.13 -15.00 -4.78
C PHE A 359 8.02 -13.47 -4.81
N LEU A 360 9.12 -12.75 -5.01
CA LEU A 360 9.09 -11.28 -5.11
C LEU A 360 8.20 -10.82 -6.27
N PHE A 361 8.37 -11.42 -7.44
CA PHE A 361 7.59 -11.07 -8.63
C PHE A 361 6.08 -11.34 -8.42
N PHE A 362 5.76 -12.54 -7.97
CA PHE A 362 4.38 -12.97 -7.72
C PHE A 362 3.72 -12.16 -6.60
N MET A 363 4.41 -11.97 -5.47
CA MET A 363 3.89 -11.20 -4.34
C MET A 363 3.71 -9.72 -4.66
N THR A 364 4.62 -9.14 -5.46
CA THR A 364 4.47 -7.76 -5.91
C THR A 364 3.21 -7.60 -6.76
N GLY A 365 3.00 -8.48 -7.74
CA GLY A 365 1.80 -8.46 -8.58
C GLY A 365 0.51 -8.63 -7.78
N ILE A 366 0.46 -9.62 -6.89
CA ILE A 366 -0.71 -9.83 -6.01
C ILE A 366 -0.92 -8.63 -5.08
N ALA A 367 0.13 -8.11 -4.45
CA ALA A 367 0.01 -6.97 -3.54
C ALA A 367 -0.56 -5.74 -4.25
N ILE A 368 -0.13 -5.47 -5.48
CA ILE A 368 -0.66 -4.37 -6.30
C ILE A 368 -2.15 -4.59 -6.59
N VAL A 369 -2.55 -5.76 -7.09
CA VAL A 369 -3.95 -6.06 -7.43
C VAL A 369 -4.85 -5.98 -6.19
N LEU A 370 -4.41 -6.53 -5.06
CA LEU A 370 -5.18 -6.52 -3.82
C LEU A 370 -5.30 -5.11 -3.23
N TYR A 371 -4.19 -4.38 -3.18
CA TYR A 371 -4.12 -3.06 -2.56
C TYR A 371 -4.88 -2.01 -3.35
N LEU A 372 -4.73 -1.99 -4.67
CA LEU A 372 -5.38 -0.99 -5.51
C LEU A 372 -6.90 -1.16 -5.56
N ASN A 373 -7.41 -2.38 -5.43
CA ASN A 373 -8.86 -2.69 -5.48
C ASN A 373 -9.59 -1.88 -6.57
N GLN A 374 -9.15 -2.03 -7.82
CA GLN A 374 -9.56 -1.20 -8.95
C GLN A 374 -11.03 -1.35 -9.30
N THR A 375 -11.67 -0.22 -9.61
CA THR A 375 -13.04 -0.16 -10.14
C THR A 375 -13.04 -0.13 -11.68
N PRO A 376 -14.11 -0.63 -12.36
CA PRO A 376 -14.10 -0.83 -13.81
C PRO A 376 -13.90 0.41 -14.68
N SER A 377 -14.29 1.58 -14.23
CA SER A 377 -14.17 2.81 -15.04
C SER A 377 -12.82 3.53 -14.92
N GLN A 378 -11.85 2.93 -14.24
CA GLN A 378 -10.53 3.53 -14.06
C GLN A 378 -9.40 2.59 -14.52
N PRO A 379 -9.24 2.39 -15.84
CA PRO A 379 -8.08 1.66 -16.34
C PRO A 379 -6.84 2.53 -16.15
N ARG A 380 -6.12 2.30 -15.07
CA ARG A 380 -4.80 2.90 -14.84
C ARG A 380 -3.76 1.81 -14.93
N GLU A 381 -3.52 1.35 -16.15
CA GLU A 381 -2.50 0.32 -16.43
C GLU A 381 -1.12 0.72 -15.89
N ARG A 382 -0.84 2.02 -15.85
CA ARG A 382 0.41 2.56 -15.28
C ARG A 382 0.58 2.34 -13.77
N ASP A 383 -0.47 1.91 -13.08
CA ASP A 383 -0.41 1.62 -11.65
C ASP A 383 0.07 0.18 -11.36
N TYR A 384 0.27 -0.64 -12.42
CA TYR A 384 0.71 -2.04 -12.33
C TYR A 384 2.16 -2.28 -12.73
#